data_5ab611e21883c8234def9f86716ac450
#
_entry.id   5ab611e21883c8234def9f86716ac450
#
_cell.length_a   1.000
_cell.length_b   1.000
_cell.length_c   1.000
_cell.angle_alpha   90.00
_cell.angle_beta   90.00
_cell.angle_gamma   90.00
#
_symmetry.space_group_name_H-M   'P 1'
#
loop_
_entity.id
_entity.type
_entity.pdbx_description
1 polymer ?
#
loop_
_entity_poly.entity_id
_entity_poly.type
_entity_poly.pdbx_seq_one_letter_code
_entity_poly.pdbx_strand_id
1 'polypeptide(L)'
;ALLFNLKEYINADTKTCSFTPAGFGRFLEFASHLPAEIDYSQIDSQDIARAYAGEQKLILSSISGDLISFFSYYDTAFSGKAEYVGFPSDFSSGTAFVPTALVGISSTSPYAEKSMEFIAFILSEYCQSSGAIAGLPINKNALEKRIDYWASEYDKFKKSLVTVSDGIRIELGGVVSADYAKEHIYAAIDKGDTLAIFDDALFQLIYNESQSYFVGKTTISQCLDVLNSKVQLYLAEKF
;
A
#
# COMPACT_ATOMS: atom_id res chain seq x y z
N ALA A 1 1.31 -6.87 -4.26
CA ALA A 1 2.29 -6.63 -5.32
C ALA A 1 1.60 -6.36 -6.67
N LEU A 2 0.80 -7.28 -7.21
CA LEU A 2 0.14 -7.10 -8.52
C LEU A 2 -0.60 -5.77 -8.65
N LEU A 3 -1.40 -5.39 -7.65
CA LEU A 3 -2.22 -4.18 -7.66
C LEU A 3 -1.41 -2.88 -7.79
N PHE A 4 -0.19 -2.88 -7.28
CA PHE A 4 0.68 -1.71 -7.30
C PHE A 4 1.52 -1.60 -8.56
N ASN A 5 1.62 -2.70 -9.32
CA ASN A 5 2.45 -2.79 -10.52
C ASN A 5 1.65 -3.08 -11.80
N LEU A 6 0.33 -2.97 -11.76
CA LEU A 6 -0.52 -3.25 -12.94
C LEU A 6 -0.14 -2.43 -14.17
N LYS A 7 0.31 -1.18 -13.97
CA LYS A 7 0.75 -0.31 -15.07
C LYS A 7 1.95 -0.86 -15.87
N GLU A 8 2.69 -1.83 -15.32
CA GLU A 8 3.77 -2.51 -16.05
C GLU A 8 3.23 -3.45 -17.13
N TYR A 9 2.01 -3.93 -16.94
CA TYR A 9 1.39 -4.93 -17.81
C TYR A 9 0.24 -4.35 -18.62
N ILE A 10 -0.30 -3.20 -18.21
CA ILE A 10 -1.53 -2.62 -18.74
C ILE A 10 -1.36 -1.12 -18.95
N ASN A 11 -1.69 -0.66 -20.15
CA ASN A 11 -1.78 0.75 -20.48
C ASN A 11 -3.23 1.08 -20.87
N ALA A 12 -3.93 1.78 -19.99
CA ALA A 12 -5.35 2.17 -20.20
C ALA A 12 -5.52 3.20 -21.31
N ASP A 13 -4.55 4.12 -21.47
CA ASP A 13 -4.62 5.19 -22.48
C ASP A 13 -4.53 4.62 -23.90
N THR A 14 -3.65 3.65 -24.11
CA THR A 14 -3.50 2.97 -25.40
C THR A 14 -4.37 1.73 -25.52
N LYS A 15 -5.10 1.37 -24.48
CA LYS A 15 -5.94 0.15 -24.38
C LYS A 15 -5.15 -1.12 -24.71
N THR A 16 -3.93 -1.22 -24.23
CA THR A 16 -3.05 -2.36 -24.51
C THR A 16 -2.61 -3.07 -23.24
N CYS A 17 -2.32 -4.36 -23.35
CA CYS A 17 -1.70 -5.13 -22.29
C CYS A 17 -0.57 -6.00 -22.83
N SER A 18 0.35 -6.40 -21.93
CA SER A 18 1.49 -7.24 -22.25
C SER A 18 1.89 -8.09 -21.04
N PHE A 19 1.27 -9.26 -20.94
CA PHE A 19 1.65 -10.26 -19.95
C PHE A 19 2.67 -11.22 -20.58
N THR A 20 3.94 -11.07 -20.19
CA THR A 20 5.04 -11.85 -20.76
C THR A 20 5.58 -12.89 -19.78
N PRO A 21 6.24 -13.98 -20.26
CA PRO A 21 6.89 -14.94 -19.36
C PRO A 21 7.96 -14.30 -18.46
N ALA A 22 8.75 -13.37 -18.98
CA ALA A 22 9.82 -12.70 -18.25
C ALA A 22 9.30 -11.67 -17.21
N GLY A 23 8.10 -11.14 -17.41
CA GLY A 23 7.44 -10.23 -16.49
C GLY A 23 6.43 -10.96 -15.60
N PHE A 24 5.17 -10.97 -16.01
CA PHE A 24 4.08 -11.54 -15.23
C PHE A 24 4.22 -13.06 -14.98
N GLY A 25 4.84 -13.80 -15.91
CA GLY A 25 5.12 -15.24 -15.74
C GLY A 25 5.99 -15.51 -14.50
N ARG A 26 7.03 -14.72 -14.27
CA ARG A 26 7.87 -14.82 -13.06
C ARG A 26 7.09 -14.52 -11.79
N PHE A 27 6.15 -13.56 -11.86
CA PHE A 27 5.28 -13.25 -10.73
C PHE A 27 4.33 -14.43 -10.42
N LEU A 28 3.73 -15.07 -11.43
CA LEU A 28 2.92 -16.27 -11.26
C LEU A 28 3.72 -17.43 -10.69
N GLU A 29 4.93 -17.64 -11.19
CA GLU A 29 5.84 -18.67 -10.68
C GLU A 29 6.17 -18.43 -9.20
N PHE A 30 6.55 -17.22 -8.82
CA PHE A 30 6.78 -16.86 -7.43
C PHE A 30 5.53 -17.10 -6.58
N ALA A 31 4.36 -16.66 -7.04
CA ALA A 31 3.10 -16.83 -6.31
C ALA A 31 2.72 -18.30 -6.13
N SER A 32 3.08 -19.18 -7.07
CA SER A 32 2.81 -20.62 -6.97
C SER A 32 3.56 -21.33 -5.84
N HIS A 33 4.60 -20.71 -5.31
CA HIS A 33 5.35 -21.22 -4.14
C HIS A 33 4.74 -20.78 -2.80
N LEU A 34 3.78 -19.86 -2.83
CA LEU A 34 3.07 -19.43 -1.63
C LEU A 34 1.93 -20.40 -1.31
N PRO A 35 1.58 -20.58 -0.04
CA PRO A 35 0.44 -21.41 0.32
C PRO A 35 -0.85 -20.82 -0.28
N ALA A 36 -1.71 -21.70 -0.80
CA ALA A 36 -2.99 -21.30 -1.39
C ALA A 36 -3.93 -20.66 -0.35
N GLU A 37 -3.82 -21.07 0.90
CA GLU A 37 -4.57 -20.54 2.03
C GLU A 37 -3.61 -20.29 3.19
N ILE A 38 -3.84 -19.21 3.91
CA ILE A 38 -3.11 -18.93 5.15
C ILE A 38 -3.84 -19.59 6.30
N ASP A 39 -3.23 -20.59 6.90
CA ASP A 39 -3.71 -21.15 8.15
C ASP A 39 -3.28 -20.26 9.31
N TYR A 40 -4.17 -19.38 9.71
CA TYR A 40 -3.91 -18.44 10.80
C TYR A 40 -3.63 -19.12 12.15
N SER A 41 -4.01 -20.41 12.30
CA SER A 41 -3.68 -21.18 13.51
C SER A 41 -2.21 -21.59 13.60
N GLN A 42 -1.52 -21.55 12.46
CA GLN A 42 -0.08 -21.85 12.36
C GLN A 42 0.80 -20.61 12.45
N ILE A 43 0.22 -19.40 12.51
CA ILE A 43 0.99 -18.19 12.72
C ILE A 43 1.48 -18.21 14.16
N ASP A 44 2.79 -18.42 14.31
CA ASP A 44 3.45 -18.41 15.60
C ASP A 44 3.58 -16.94 16.09
N SER A 45 3.19 -16.70 17.34
CA SER A 45 3.46 -15.42 18.00
C SER A 45 4.96 -15.06 18.02
N GLN A 46 5.83 -16.07 17.93
CA GLN A 46 7.27 -15.87 17.78
C GLN A 46 7.64 -15.19 16.45
N ASP A 47 6.84 -15.29 15.40
CA ASP A 47 7.10 -14.59 14.13
C ASP A 47 7.03 -13.08 14.32
N ILE A 48 6.08 -12.61 15.11
CA ILE A 48 6.00 -11.19 15.49
C ILE A 48 7.21 -10.80 16.35
N ALA A 49 7.59 -11.65 17.30
CA ALA A 49 8.75 -11.41 18.14
C ALA A 49 10.06 -11.35 17.33
N ARG A 50 10.21 -12.22 16.32
CA ARG A 50 11.36 -12.21 15.38
C ARG A 50 11.41 -10.94 14.54
N ALA A 51 10.24 -10.44 14.11
CA ALA A 51 10.19 -9.16 13.42
C ALA A 51 10.71 -8.02 14.31
N TYR A 52 10.27 -7.98 15.56
CA TYR A 52 10.74 -6.99 16.53
C TYR A 52 12.20 -7.19 16.97
N ALA A 53 12.70 -8.41 16.95
CA ALA A 53 14.12 -8.70 17.20
C ALA A 53 15.03 -8.36 16.01
N GLY A 54 14.46 -7.90 14.88
CA GLY A 54 15.20 -7.58 13.66
C GLY A 54 15.68 -8.81 12.87
N GLU A 55 15.14 -9.98 13.19
CA GLU A 55 15.44 -11.22 12.45
C GLU A 55 14.72 -11.26 11.10
N GLN A 56 13.55 -10.64 11.01
CA GLN A 56 12.84 -10.43 9.75
C GLN A 56 13.26 -9.08 9.14
N LYS A 57 13.80 -9.13 7.93
CA LYS A 57 14.34 -7.94 7.24
C LYS A 57 13.37 -7.29 6.28
N LEU A 58 12.20 -7.89 6.04
CA LEU A 58 11.21 -7.37 5.13
C LEU A 58 9.81 -7.49 5.77
N ILE A 59 9.13 -6.36 5.90
CA ILE A 59 7.76 -6.29 6.38
C ILE A 59 6.92 -5.54 5.33
N LEU A 60 5.74 -6.07 5.02
CA LEU A 60 4.75 -5.35 4.24
C LEU A 60 4.01 -4.38 5.16
N SER A 61 4.21 -3.11 4.95
CA SER A 61 3.57 -2.05 5.72
C SER A 61 3.16 -0.90 4.81
N SER A 62 2.20 -0.11 5.27
CA SER A 62 1.78 1.12 4.60
C SER A 62 1.90 2.30 5.56
N ILE A 63 2.24 3.47 5.04
CA ILE A 63 2.10 4.72 5.78
C ILE A 63 0.65 5.18 5.64
N SER A 64 -0.09 5.16 6.72
CA SER A 64 -1.50 5.55 6.74
C SER A 64 -1.72 6.84 7.55
N GLY A 65 -2.92 7.37 7.53
CA GLY A 65 -3.27 8.56 8.29
C GLY A 65 -3.19 8.42 9.82
N ASP A 66 -3.27 7.18 10.29
CA ASP A 66 -2.89 6.79 11.65
C ASP A 66 -1.39 6.43 11.63
N LEU A 67 -0.55 7.31 12.11
CA LEU A 67 0.89 7.15 12.08
C LEU A 67 1.45 6.33 13.26
N ILE A 68 0.59 5.83 14.14
CA ILE A 68 1.06 5.03 15.30
C ILE A 68 1.83 3.78 14.83
N SER A 69 1.38 3.13 13.76
CA SER A 69 2.07 1.98 13.20
C SER A 69 3.42 2.36 12.61
N PHE A 70 3.52 3.52 11.95
CA PHE A 70 4.79 4.03 11.45
C PHE A 70 5.79 4.18 12.61
N PHE A 71 5.43 4.93 13.65
CA PHE A 71 6.29 5.13 14.81
C PHE A 71 6.64 3.80 15.50
N SER A 72 5.67 2.93 15.71
CA SER A 72 5.91 1.64 16.36
C SER A 72 6.89 0.76 15.59
N TYR A 73 6.73 0.63 14.27
CA TYR A 73 7.65 -0.18 13.46
C TYR A 73 9.04 0.43 13.41
N TYR A 74 9.16 1.74 13.12
CA TYR A 74 10.47 2.37 13.04
C TYR A 74 11.21 2.35 14.36
N ASP A 75 10.53 2.66 15.45
CA ASP A 75 11.15 2.79 16.77
C ASP A 75 11.38 1.43 17.41
N THR A 76 10.35 0.60 17.48
CA THR A 76 10.39 -0.66 18.23
C THR A 76 11.02 -1.78 17.41
N ALA A 77 10.51 -2.04 16.20
CA ALA A 77 10.99 -3.19 15.41
C ALA A 77 12.36 -2.96 14.78
N PHE A 78 12.67 -1.73 14.40
CA PHE A 78 13.87 -1.45 13.61
C PHE A 78 14.83 -0.46 14.27
N SER A 79 14.51 0.05 15.46
CA SER A 79 15.36 1.01 16.19
C SER A 79 15.81 2.20 15.31
N GLY A 80 14.88 2.76 14.52
CA GLY A 80 15.14 3.85 13.62
C GLY A 80 15.94 3.50 12.34
N LYS A 81 16.12 2.23 12.02
CA LYS A 81 16.94 1.78 10.88
C LYS A 81 16.13 1.18 9.72
N ALA A 82 14.82 1.37 9.70
CA ALA A 82 13.98 0.90 8.61
C ALA A 82 13.95 1.89 7.44
N GLU A 83 13.73 1.37 6.24
CA GLU A 83 13.49 2.16 5.04
C GLU A 83 12.26 1.65 4.30
N TYR A 84 11.46 2.55 3.74
CA TYR A 84 10.41 2.22 2.80
C TYR A 84 11.01 2.14 1.40
N VAL A 85 11.01 0.93 0.85
CA VAL A 85 11.65 0.66 -0.46
C VAL A 85 10.66 0.44 -1.59
N GLY A 86 9.35 0.38 -1.28
CA GLY A 86 8.31 0.08 -2.27
C GLY A 86 8.29 -1.39 -2.68
N PHE A 87 7.43 -1.72 -3.63
CA PHE A 87 7.36 -3.05 -4.22
C PHE A 87 8.42 -3.23 -5.30
N PRO A 88 9.02 -4.42 -5.45
CA PRO A 88 9.95 -4.68 -6.55
C PRO A 88 9.31 -4.38 -7.90
N SER A 89 9.96 -3.54 -8.69
CA SER A 89 9.55 -3.11 -10.02
C SER A 89 10.78 -2.83 -10.87
N ASP A 90 10.73 -3.21 -12.15
CA ASP A 90 11.77 -2.89 -13.13
C ASP A 90 11.54 -1.52 -13.81
N PHE A 91 10.36 -0.90 -13.60
CA PHE A 91 9.89 0.28 -14.35
C PHE A 91 9.52 1.48 -13.47
N SER A 92 9.47 1.31 -12.16
CA SER A 92 9.06 2.34 -11.21
C SER A 92 9.81 2.25 -9.90
N SER A 93 9.65 3.25 -9.03
CA SER A 93 10.18 3.22 -7.67
C SER A 93 9.55 2.09 -6.81
N GLY A 94 8.46 1.50 -7.28
CA GLY A 94 7.66 0.54 -6.51
C GLY A 94 6.83 1.17 -5.39
N THR A 95 6.92 2.49 -5.20
CA THR A 95 6.15 3.22 -4.19
C THR A 95 4.86 3.74 -4.79
N ALA A 96 3.73 3.33 -4.22
CA ALA A 96 2.43 3.66 -4.74
C ALA A 96 1.59 4.45 -3.73
N PHE A 97 0.84 5.43 -4.22
CA PHE A 97 -0.23 6.08 -3.49
C PHE A 97 -1.53 5.31 -3.68
N VAL A 98 -2.17 4.94 -2.58
CA VAL A 98 -3.51 4.34 -2.57
C VAL A 98 -4.49 5.41 -2.10
N PRO A 99 -5.35 5.96 -2.96
CA PRO A 99 -6.31 6.96 -2.54
C PRO A 99 -7.35 6.32 -1.61
N THR A 100 -7.56 6.93 -0.45
CA THR A 100 -8.60 6.51 0.50
C THR A 100 -9.97 7.05 0.11
N ALA A 101 -10.00 8.14 -0.65
CA ALA A 101 -11.20 8.73 -1.22
C ALA A 101 -10.87 9.44 -2.53
N LEU A 102 -11.78 9.37 -3.48
CA LEU A 102 -11.76 10.13 -4.71
C LEU A 102 -13.01 11.00 -4.75
N VAL A 103 -12.85 12.27 -5.07
CA VAL A 103 -13.95 13.23 -5.14
C VAL A 103 -13.99 13.85 -6.53
N GLY A 104 -15.16 13.87 -7.12
CA GLY A 104 -15.40 14.47 -8.42
C GLY A 104 -16.75 15.21 -8.47
N ILE A 105 -16.92 16.08 -9.47
CA ILE A 105 -18.16 16.80 -9.73
C ILE A 105 -18.72 16.26 -11.03
N SER A 106 -20.02 15.90 -11.03
CA SER A 106 -20.70 15.52 -12.26
C SER A 106 -20.67 16.69 -13.25
N SER A 107 -20.31 16.41 -14.51
CA SER A 107 -20.31 17.42 -15.58
C SER A 107 -21.69 18.01 -15.86
N THR A 108 -22.75 17.33 -15.42
CA THR A 108 -24.16 17.77 -15.56
C THR A 108 -24.72 18.41 -14.29
N SER A 109 -23.89 18.59 -13.25
CA SER A 109 -24.36 19.17 -11.99
C SER A 109 -24.73 20.65 -12.15
N PRO A 110 -25.95 21.06 -11.78
CA PRO A 110 -26.30 22.48 -11.76
C PRO A 110 -25.66 23.25 -10.60
N TYR A 111 -24.99 22.55 -9.69
CA TYR A 111 -24.36 23.11 -8.49
C TYR A 111 -22.81 22.97 -8.50
N ALA A 112 -22.19 22.98 -9.68
CA ALA A 112 -20.76 22.75 -9.82
C ALA A 112 -19.90 23.69 -8.96
N GLU A 113 -20.26 25.00 -8.91
CA GLU A 113 -19.54 25.99 -8.09
C GLU A 113 -19.63 25.67 -6.58
N LYS A 114 -20.81 25.34 -6.09
CA LYS A 114 -20.99 24.95 -4.67
C LYS A 114 -20.28 23.65 -4.33
N SER A 115 -20.27 22.71 -5.25
CA SER A 115 -19.51 21.47 -5.11
C SER A 115 -18.00 21.74 -5.05
N MET A 116 -17.50 22.70 -5.82
CA MET A 116 -16.09 23.11 -5.77
C MET A 116 -15.74 23.80 -4.45
N GLU A 117 -16.61 24.65 -3.91
CA GLU A 117 -16.44 25.24 -2.57
C GLU A 117 -16.33 24.13 -1.49
N PHE A 118 -17.17 23.09 -1.59
CA PHE A 118 -17.11 21.96 -0.67
C PHE A 118 -15.81 21.15 -0.84
N ILE A 119 -15.37 20.90 -2.07
CA ILE A 119 -14.07 20.25 -2.33
C ILE A 119 -12.93 21.07 -1.73
N ALA A 120 -12.93 22.40 -1.95
CA ALA A 120 -11.93 23.27 -1.36
C ALA A 120 -11.92 23.22 0.17
N PHE A 121 -13.09 23.10 0.79
CA PHE A 121 -13.21 22.93 2.25
C PHE A 121 -12.59 21.62 2.72
N ILE A 122 -12.90 20.47 2.09
CA ILE A 122 -12.32 19.18 2.51
C ILE A 122 -10.82 19.09 2.25
N LEU A 123 -10.27 19.87 1.30
CA LEU A 123 -8.85 19.96 1.03
C LEU A 123 -8.13 21.00 1.91
N SER A 124 -8.88 21.76 2.70
CA SER A 124 -8.30 22.77 3.60
C SER A 124 -7.47 22.14 4.72
N GLU A 125 -6.51 22.89 5.21
CA GLU A 125 -5.72 22.51 6.37
C GLU A 125 -6.61 22.18 7.57
N TYR A 126 -7.65 22.99 7.81
CA TYR A 126 -8.59 22.78 8.90
C TYR A 126 -9.26 21.40 8.85
N CYS A 127 -9.83 21.04 7.71
CA CYS A 127 -10.52 19.77 7.56
C CYS A 127 -9.53 18.59 7.63
N GLN A 128 -8.40 18.69 6.96
CA GLN A 128 -7.43 17.59 6.87
C GLN A 128 -6.61 17.39 8.16
N SER A 129 -6.49 18.40 9.00
CA SER A 129 -5.88 18.26 10.33
C SER A 129 -6.81 17.62 11.37
N SER A 130 -8.12 17.62 11.12
CA SER A 130 -9.13 17.21 12.12
C SER A 130 -9.13 15.71 12.46
N GLY A 131 -8.45 14.89 11.71
CA GLY A 131 -8.49 13.42 11.87
C GLY A 131 -9.78 12.77 11.35
N ALA A 132 -10.75 13.54 10.83
CA ALA A 132 -11.99 13.03 10.25
C ALA A 132 -11.77 12.35 8.88
N ILE A 133 -10.65 12.66 8.23
CA ILE A 133 -10.25 12.09 6.93
C ILE A 133 -9.29 10.94 7.17
N ALA A 134 -9.65 9.75 6.67
CA ALA A 134 -8.76 8.60 6.66
C ALA A 134 -7.60 8.83 5.67
N GLY A 135 -6.47 8.20 5.93
CA GLY A 135 -5.27 8.33 5.09
C GLY A 135 -4.40 9.53 5.46
N LEU A 136 -3.28 9.67 4.74
CA LEU A 136 -2.41 10.82 4.90
C LEU A 136 -3.05 12.07 4.29
N PRO A 137 -2.99 13.23 4.97
CA PRO A 137 -3.41 14.48 4.38
C PRO A 137 -2.62 14.81 3.10
N ILE A 138 -3.31 15.30 2.07
CA ILE A 138 -2.65 15.85 0.89
C ILE A 138 -2.27 17.33 1.08
N ASN A 139 -2.83 17.98 2.07
CA ASN A 139 -2.42 19.32 2.50
C ASN A 139 -1.16 19.20 3.36
N LYS A 140 -0.07 19.80 2.92
CA LYS A 140 1.25 19.69 3.58
C LYS A 140 1.23 20.15 5.03
N ASN A 141 0.61 21.30 5.30
CA ASN A 141 0.54 21.83 6.68
C ASN A 141 -0.27 20.90 7.59
N ALA A 142 -1.35 20.31 7.05
CA ALA A 142 -2.14 19.32 7.79
C ALA A 142 -1.34 18.03 8.05
N LEU A 143 -0.54 17.59 7.09
CA LEU A 143 0.34 16.43 7.25
C LEU A 143 1.34 16.66 8.38
N GLU A 144 2.03 17.80 8.38
CA GLU A 144 2.99 18.13 9.45
C GLU A 144 2.34 18.16 10.83
N LYS A 145 1.17 18.79 10.95
CA LYS A 145 0.41 18.80 12.20
C LYS A 145 0.03 17.40 12.67
N ARG A 146 -0.31 16.51 11.74
CA ARG A 146 -0.64 15.12 12.09
C ARG A 146 0.60 14.34 12.50
N ILE A 147 1.75 14.54 11.88
CA ILE A 147 3.00 13.93 12.31
C ILE A 147 3.35 14.39 13.72
N ASP A 148 3.31 15.71 13.99
CA ASP A 148 3.60 16.27 15.33
C ASP A 148 2.63 15.73 16.39
N TYR A 149 1.33 15.62 16.06
CA TYR A 149 0.33 15.05 16.94
C TYR A 149 0.65 13.58 17.28
N TRP A 150 0.87 12.75 16.29
CA TRP A 150 1.15 11.33 16.51
C TRP A 150 2.49 11.09 17.19
N ALA A 151 3.52 11.89 16.90
CA ALA A 151 4.77 11.85 17.66
C ALA A 151 4.54 12.13 19.15
N SER A 152 3.73 13.16 19.47
CA SER A 152 3.36 13.49 20.83
C SER A 152 2.54 12.39 21.51
N GLU A 153 1.58 11.79 20.80
CA GLU A 153 0.81 10.65 21.33
C GLU A 153 1.73 9.45 21.56
N TYR A 154 2.60 9.12 20.62
CA TYR A 154 3.54 8.02 20.74
C TYR A 154 4.50 8.21 21.94
N ASP A 155 4.96 9.44 22.19
CA ASP A 155 5.76 9.77 23.38
C ASP A 155 5.08 9.44 24.70
N LYS A 156 3.74 9.44 24.74
CA LYS A 156 2.97 9.01 25.91
C LYS A 156 2.96 7.50 26.07
N PHE A 157 2.97 6.77 24.97
CA PHE A 157 2.96 5.31 24.95
C PHE A 157 4.34 4.68 25.16
N LYS A 158 5.41 5.32 24.71
CA LYS A 158 6.77 4.74 24.71
C LYS A 158 7.34 4.40 26.10
N LYS A 159 6.69 4.85 27.18
CA LYS A 159 7.03 4.46 28.57
C LYS A 159 6.31 3.20 29.02
N SER A 160 5.43 2.65 28.19
CA SER A 160 4.72 1.42 28.52
C SER A 160 5.41 0.22 27.92
N LEU A 161 5.73 -0.75 28.77
CA LEU A 161 6.13 -2.08 28.32
C LEU A 161 4.93 -2.79 27.73
N VAL A 162 4.97 -3.11 26.47
CA VAL A 162 3.96 -3.97 25.83
C VAL A 162 4.40 -5.42 25.97
N THR A 163 3.57 -6.22 26.62
CA THR A 163 3.78 -7.67 26.65
C THR A 163 3.09 -8.27 25.43
N VAL A 164 3.89 -8.77 24.49
CA VAL A 164 3.39 -9.62 23.41
C VAL A 164 3.24 -11.05 23.90
N SER A 165 2.47 -11.88 23.16
CA SER A 165 2.22 -13.26 23.58
C SER A 165 3.51 -13.99 23.96
N ASP A 166 3.39 -14.97 24.86
CA ASP A 166 4.49 -15.76 25.44
C ASP A 166 5.45 -15.02 26.38
N GLY A 167 5.02 -13.89 26.95
CA GLY A 167 5.77 -13.18 27.98
C GLY A 167 6.94 -12.35 27.47
N ILE A 168 7.09 -12.21 26.16
CA ILE A 168 8.06 -11.32 25.55
C ILE A 168 7.65 -9.89 25.85
N ARG A 169 8.50 -9.15 26.54
CA ARG A 169 8.32 -7.73 26.83
C ARG A 169 9.08 -6.92 25.80
N ILE A 170 8.36 -6.08 25.07
CA ILE A 170 8.93 -5.13 24.14
C ILE A 170 8.83 -3.76 24.76
N GLU A 171 9.96 -3.10 24.96
CA GLU A 171 10.01 -1.71 25.38
C GLU A 171 9.73 -0.86 24.14
N LEU A 172 8.61 -0.12 24.16
CA LEU A 172 8.30 0.82 23.11
C LEU A 172 9.22 2.03 23.26
N GLY A 173 10.07 2.19 22.34
CA GLY A 173 10.87 3.13 21.94
C GLY A 173 11.73 4.20 22.37
N GLY A 174 11.77 5.33 21.78
CA GLY A 174 12.57 6.50 22.14
C GLY A 174 13.55 7.01 21.07
N VAL A 175 13.64 6.35 19.92
CA VAL A 175 14.59 6.72 18.86
C VAL A 175 13.96 7.65 17.82
N VAL A 176 12.67 7.49 17.54
CA VAL A 176 11.99 8.22 16.46
C VAL A 176 11.35 9.50 16.97
N SER A 177 11.87 10.65 16.47
CA SER A 177 11.31 11.98 16.72
C SER A 177 10.32 12.39 15.63
N ALA A 178 9.57 13.47 15.86
CA ALA A 178 8.73 14.08 14.84
C ALA A 178 9.54 14.50 13.59
N ASP A 179 10.73 15.05 13.77
CA ASP A 179 11.58 15.47 12.65
C ASP A 179 12.08 14.27 11.85
N TYR A 180 12.46 13.19 12.51
CA TYR A 180 12.79 11.93 11.86
C TYR A 180 11.61 11.39 11.05
N ALA A 181 10.41 11.39 11.63
CA ALA A 181 9.21 10.94 10.96
C ALA A 181 8.88 11.80 9.73
N LYS A 182 9.01 13.12 9.83
CA LYS A 182 8.83 14.05 8.69
C LYS A 182 9.78 13.72 7.57
N GLU A 183 11.06 13.59 7.85
CA GLU A 183 12.07 13.26 6.86
C GLU A 183 11.74 11.97 6.11
N HIS A 184 11.42 10.89 6.83
CA HIS A 184 11.18 9.57 6.22
C HIS A 184 9.83 9.49 5.49
N ILE A 185 8.79 10.14 6.02
CA ILE A 185 7.48 10.20 5.35
C ILE A 185 7.58 11.01 4.06
N TYR A 186 8.24 12.17 4.07
CA TYR A 186 8.46 12.95 2.86
C TYR A 186 9.34 12.23 1.86
N ALA A 187 10.40 11.55 2.31
CA ALA A 187 11.23 10.73 1.42
C ALA A 187 10.43 9.59 0.74
N ALA A 188 9.47 8.98 1.46
CA ALA A 188 8.58 7.98 0.87
C ALA A 188 7.59 8.62 -0.10
N ILE A 189 7.03 9.80 0.21
CA ILE A 189 6.13 10.54 -0.67
C ILE A 189 6.86 10.95 -1.96
N ASP A 190 8.08 11.46 -1.86
CA ASP A 190 8.86 11.91 -3.01
C ASP A 190 9.27 10.76 -3.94
N LYS A 191 9.41 9.54 -3.40
CA LYS A 191 9.61 8.32 -4.20
C LYS A 191 8.34 7.84 -4.90
N GLY A 192 7.16 8.27 -4.44
CA GLY A 192 5.88 7.80 -4.97
C GLY A 192 5.65 8.25 -6.41
N ASP A 193 5.55 7.31 -7.33
CA ASP A 193 5.37 7.54 -8.76
C ASP A 193 4.16 6.81 -9.35
N THR A 194 3.46 6.07 -8.53
CA THR A 194 2.32 5.26 -8.96
C THR A 194 1.07 5.62 -8.15
N LEU A 195 -0.01 5.95 -8.87
CA LEU A 195 -1.34 6.02 -8.27
C LEU A 195 -2.03 4.66 -8.45
N ALA A 196 -2.21 3.94 -7.36
CA ALA A 196 -2.90 2.66 -7.37
C ALA A 196 -4.42 2.90 -7.31
N ILE A 197 -5.06 2.92 -8.46
CA ILE A 197 -6.53 2.95 -8.56
C ILE A 197 -7.02 1.52 -8.80
N PHE A 198 -7.90 1.07 -7.96
CA PHE A 198 -8.46 -0.27 -8.05
C PHE A 198 -9.51 -0.35 -9.15
N ASP A 199 -9.26 -1.24 -10.12
CA ASP A 199 -10.26 -1.77 -11.01
C ASP A 199 -10.58 -3.20 -10.59
N ASP A 200 -11.62 -3.34 -9.76
CA ASP A 200 -11.96 -4.62 -9.15
C ASP A 200 -12.34 -5.69 -10.20
N ALA A 201 -13.05 -5.30 -11.26
CA ALA A 201 -13.43 -6.21 -12.33
C ALA A 201 -12.20 -6.72 -13.10
N LEU A 202 -11.24 -5.86 -13.40
CA LEU A 202 -9.99 -6.24 -14.03
C LEU A 202 -9.15 -7.13 -13.12
N PHE A 203 -9.08 -6.80 -11.84
CA PHE A 203 -8.38 -7.64 -10.87
C PHE A 203 -8.97 -9.03 -10.77
N GLN A 204 -10.30 -9.14 -10.65
CA GLN A 204 -11.00 -10.42 -10.61
C GLN A 204 -10.81 -11.23 -11.89
N LEU A 205 -10.77 -10.58 -13.05
CA LEU A 205 -10.49 -11.23 -14.32
C LEU A 205 -9.08 -11.87 -14.28
N ILE A 206 -8.06 -11.11 -13.92
CA ILE A 206 -6.68 -11.60 -13.87
C ILE A 206 -6.56 -12.74 -12.84
N TYR A 207 -7.15 -12.57 -11.67
CA TYR A 207 -7.15 -13.56 -10.61
C TYR A 207 -7.79 -14.89 -11.07
N ASN A 208 -9.00 -14.82 -11.63
CA ASN A 208 -9.73 -16.01 -12.06
C ASN A 208 -9.03 -16.77 -13.18
N GLU A 209 -8.48 -16.06 -14.18
CA GLU A 209 -7.76 -16.70 -15.26
C GLU A 209 -6.42 -17.33 -14.82
N SER A 210 -5.80 -16.77 -13.79
CA SER A 210 -4.58 -17.34 -13.21
C SER A 210 -4.81 -18.63 -12.41
N GLN A 211 -6.04 -18.90 -11.94
CA GLN A 211 -6.35 -20.09 -11.12
C GLN A 211 -6.02 -21.39 -11.84
N SER A 212 -6.23 -21.48 -13.15
CA SER A 212 -5.93 -22.68 -13.92
C SER A 212 -4.46 -23.07 -13.91
N TYR A 213 -3.57 -22.08 -13.84
CA TYR A 213 -2.14 -22.30 -13.66
C TYR A 213 -1.81 -22.80 -12.24
N PHE A 214 -2.34 -22.15 -11.20
CA PHE A 214 -2.07 -22.54 -9.82
C PHE A 214 -2.53 -23.95 -9.47
N VAL A 215 -3.59 -24.45 -10.11
CA VAL A 215 -4.04 -25.85 -9.96
C VAL A 215 -3.40 -26.81 -10.96
N GLY A 216 -2.40 -26.39 -11.72
CA GLY A 216 -1.64 -27.23 -12.65
C GLY A 216 -2.39 -27.67 -13.91
N LYS A 217 -3.50 -27.01 -14.28
CA LYS A 217 -4.29 -27.32 -15.46
C LYS A 217 -3.73 -26.71 -16.75
N THR A 218 -2.97 -25.62 -16.63
CA THR A 218 -2.37 -24.93 -17.75
C THR A 218 -0.90 -24.61 -17.48
N THR A 219 -0.12 -24.45 -18.54
CA THR A 219 1.25 -23.93 -18.44
C THR A 219 1.23 -22.41 -18.26
N ILE A 220 2.36 -21.82 -17.84
CA ILE A 220 2.52 -20.36 -17.78
C ILE A 220 2.18 -19.73 -19.13
N SER A 221 2.71 -20.25 -20.24
CA SER A 221 2.46 -19.70 -21.57
C SER A 221 0.97 -19.68 -21.91
N GLN A 222 0.27 -20.77 -21.69
CA GLN A 222 -1.17 -20.86 -21.94
C GLN A 222 -1.96 -19.86 -21.07
N CYS A 223 -1.59 -19.72 -19.80
CA CYS A 223 -2.22 -18.76 -18.91
C CYS A 223 -2.01 -17.32 -19.41
N LEU A 224 -0.79 -16.97 -19.81
CA LEU A 224 -0.46 -15.63 -20.31
C LEU A 224 -1.17 -15.31 -21.63
N ASP A 225 -1.31 -16.29 -22.53
CA ASP A 225 -2.06 -16.11 -23.79
C ASP A 225 -3.54 -15.79 -23.51
N VAL A 226 -4.15 -16.49 -22.56
CA VAL A 226 -5.53 -16.22 -22.13
C VAL A 226 -5.66 -14.85 -21.48
N LEU A 227 -4.73 -14.49 -20.58
CA LEU A 227 -4.72 -13.19 -19.95
C LEU A 227 -4.60 -12.06 -20.96
N ASN A 228 -3.62 -12.14 -21.89
CA ASN A 228 -3.46 -11.14 -22.93
C ASN A 228 -4.75 -10.97 -23.77
N SER A 229 -5.39 -12.07 -24.14
CA SER A 229 -6.61 -12.02 -24.94
C SER A 229 -7.78 -11.41 -24.20
N LYS A 230 -8.03 -11.84 -22.97
CA LYS A 230 -9.19 -11.39 -22.17
C LYS A 230 -9.02 -9.98 -21.64
N VAL A 231 -7.84 -9.61 -21.17
CA VAL A 231 -7.57 -8.26 -20.70
C VAL A 231 -7.59 -7.27 -21.86
N GLN A 232 -7.07 -7.64 -23.03
CA GLN A 232 -7.18 -6.80 -24.23
C GLN A 232 -8.63 -6.52 -24.62
N LEU A 233 -9.50 -7.55 -24.56
CA LEU A 233 -10.94 -7.39 -24.82
C LEU A 233 -11.58 -6.46 -23.78
N TYR A 234 -11.29 -6.69 -22.50
CA TYR A 234 -11.80 -5.87 -21.41
C TYR A 234 -11.46 -4.38 -21.57
N LEU A 235 -10.20 -4.09 -21.93
CA LEU A 235 -9.75 -2.71 -22.15
C LEU A 235 -10.45 -2.07 -23.35
N ALA A 236 -10.69 -2.83 -24.42
CA ALA A 236 -11.40 -2.33 -25.59
C ALA A 236 -12.86 -2.00 -25.33
N GLU A 237 -13.52 -2.76 -24.44
CA GLU A 237 -14.94 -2.56 -24.10
C GLU A 237 -15.15 -1.45 -23.05
N LYS A 238 -14.20 -1.27 -22.14
CA LYS A 238 -14.37 -0.34 -21.02
C LYS A 238 -13.98 1.09 -21.34
N PHE A 239 -12.99 1.29 -22.18
CA PHE A 239 -12.38 2.57 -22.52
C PHE A 239 -12.52 2.87 -24.01
#